data_9c46b13cf4afce66dd369aef5b635b7e
#
_entry.id   9c46b13cf4afce66dd369aef5b635b7e
#
_cell.length_a   1.000
_cell.length_b   1.000
_cell.length_c   1.000
_cell.angle_alpha   90.00
_cell.angle_beta   90.00
_cell.angle_gamma   90.00
#
_symmetry.space_group_name_H-M   'P 1'
#
loop_
_entity.id
_entity.type
_entity.pdbx_description
1 polymer ?
#
loop_
_entity_poly.entity_id
_entity_poly.type
_entity_poly.pdbx_seq_one_letter_code
_entity_poly.pdbx_strand_id
1 'polypeptide(L)'
;MQDRCIECHKAPFEQNGRTKEPKAGLRLDGIAHILHGSDDGKVIAPNHPSESPLYKRIMLPSDDDDVMPPKGDPLTVAQQEVIRKWIAQGVDFGTWVGATDGTEKFAEKVKTKVAYVPAHHSFYNALAKGLKPLPQETLNKVRMSTGALIRPIGIGNPLLEVRFLAESVNSGDEDLAKLAPLRQHLCKLDLSRTQVTSNCFEILKTFPRITRLDFRETKITDDGLEALSRLKYLSYLNLGGTEVGDAGLRKLLKCEKLQEVYLWQSSATRLGVEGIRRRIPSLKIRM
;
A
#
# COMPACT_ATOMS: atom_id res chain seq x y z
N MET A 1 -16.75 -17.21 5.24
CA MET A 1 -17.17 -18.06 4.10
C MET A 1 -17.53 -19.49 4.52
N GLN A 2 -16.76 -20.15 5.40
CA GLN A 2 -16.98 -21.54 5.79
C GLN A 2 -18.44 -21.83 6.23
N ASP A 3 -19.00 -21.03 7.11
CA ASP A 3 -20.29 -21.30 7.72
C ASP A 3 -21.51 -20.87 6.89
N ARG A 4 -21.33 -20.16 5.78
CA ARG A 4 -22.44 -19.53 5.05
C ARG A 4 -22.42 -19.78 3.53
N CYS A 5 -21.27 -20.15 2.97
CA CYS A 5 -21.09 -20.26 1.51
C CYS A 5 -20.69 -21.69 1.09
N ILE A 6 -19.80 -22.34 1.86
CA ILE A 6 -19.16 -23.61 1.46
C ILE A 6 -20.17 -24.77 1.44
N GLU A 7 -21.24 -24.71 2.24
CA GLU A 7 -22.25 -25.78 2.21
C GLU A 7 -22.81 -26.02 0.81
N CYS A 8 -23.00 -24.96 0.01
CA CYS A 8 -23.52 -25.02 -1.35
C CYS A 8 -22.42 -24.90 -2.42
N HIS A 9 -21.26 -24.36 -2.07
CA HIS A 9 -20.19 -24.02 -2.99
C HIS A 9 -18.88 -24.78 -2.66
N LYS A 10 -18.95 -26.09 -2.53
CA LYS A 10 -17.82 -27.02 -2.32
C LYS A 10 -17.77 -28.11 -3.38
N ALA A 11 -16.75 -28.95 -3.30
CA ALA A 11 -16.62 -30.14 -4.14
C ALA A 11 -17.93 -30.96 -4.19
N PRO A 12 -18.24 -31.64 -5.29
CA PRO A 12 -19.38 -32.57 -5.37
C PRO A 12 -19.36 -33.54 -4.18
N PHE A 13 -20.53 -33.80 -3.60
CA PHE A 13 -20.65 -34.71 -2.47
C PHE A 13 -21.96 -35.55 -2.55
N GLU A 14 -21.91 -36.72 -1.97
CA GLU A 14 -23.08 -37.61 -1.91
C GLU A 14 -24.02 -37.20 -0.79
N GLN A 15 -25.32 -37.03 -1.09
CA GLN A 15 -26.37 -36.81 -0.12
C GLN A 15 -27.64 -37.59 -0.53
N ASN A 16 -28.13 -38.49 0.33
CA ASN A 16 -29.30 -39.32 0.09
C ASN A 16 -29.21 -40.11 -1.23
N GLY A 17 -28.04 -40.69 -1.51
CA GLY A 17 -27.80 -41.51 -2.73
C GLY A 17 -27.76 -40.67 -4.04
N ARG A 18 -27.60 -39.38 -3.96
CA ARG A 18 -27.47 -38.49 -5.14
C ARG A 18 -26.24 -37.59 -4.97
N THR A 19 -25.46 -37.49 -6.03
CA THR A 19 -24.36 -36.53 -6.10
C THR A 19 -24.92 -35.11 -6.20
N LYS A 20 -24.52 -34.23 -5.29
CA LYS A 20 -24.80 -32.78 -5.33
C LYS A 20 -23.62 -32.04 -5.90
N GLU A 21 -23.85 -31.39 -7.01
CA GLU A 21 -22.88 -30.51 -7.66
C GLU A 21 -22.91 -29.11 -7.02
N PRO A 22 -21.77 -28.38 -7.04
CA PRO A 22 -21.73 -27.00 -6.59
C PRO A 22 -22.67 -26.13 -7.44
N LYS A 23 -23.44 -25.26 -6.78
CA LYS A 23 -24.37 -24.36 -7.47
C LYS A 23 -23.61 -23.45 -8.46
N ALA A 24 -24.13 -23.37 -9.71
CA ALA A 24 -23.51 -22.65 -10.84
C ALA A 24 -22.04 -23.00 -11.11
N GLY A 25 -21.64 -24.26 -10.84
CA GLY A 25 -20.24 -24.67 -10.95
C GLY A 25 -19.27 -23.96 -10.00
N LEU A 26 -19.77 -23.06 -9.13
CA LEU A 26 -18.92 -22.25 -8.27
C LEU A 26 -18.45 -23.03 -7.04
N ARG A 27 -17.14 -23.12 -6.87
CA ARG A 27 -16.49 -23.65 -5.66
C ARG A 27 -15.75 -22.55 -4.91
N LEU A 28 -16.01 -22.46 -3.61
CA LEU A 28 -15.37 -21.50 -2.71
C LEU A 28 -14.48 -22.19 -1.66
N ASP A 29 -14.25 -23.49 -1.81
CA ASP A 29 -13.50 -24.35 -0.91
C ASP A 29 -12.00 -24.47 -1.26
N GLY A 30 -11.53 -23.82 -2.31
CA GLY A 30 -10.12 -23.79 -2.71
C GLY A 30 -9.76 -22.55 -3.52
N ILE A 31 -8.51 -22.06 -3.36
CA ILE A 31 -8.04 -20.83 -4.04
C ILE A 31 -8.19 -20.93 -5.55
N ALA A 32 -7.74 -22.05 -6.15
CA ALA A 32 -7.79 -22.24 -7.60
C ALA A 32 -9.23 -22.20 -8.12
N HIS A 33 -10.17 -22.76 -7.37
CA HIS A 33 -11.59 -22.77 -7.70
C HIS A 33 -12.22 -21.38 -7.58
N ILE A 34 -11.92 -20.62 -6.50
CA ILE A 34 -12.39 -19.24 -6.32
C ILE A 34 -11.89 -18.36 -7.48
N LEU A 35 -10.61 -18.49 -7.83
CA LEU A 35 -10.01 -17.72 -8.92
C LEU A 35 -10.47 -18.21 -10.30
N HIS A 36 -10.90 -19.47 -10.43
CA HIS A 36 -11.53 -19.97 -11.65
C HIS A 36 -12.89 -19.29 -11.87
N GLY A 37 -13.71 -19.23 -10.83
CA GLY A 37 -15.05 -18.64 -10.84
C GLY A 37 -16.16 -19.70 -11.01
N SER A 38 -17.27 -19.29 -11.62
CA SER A 38 -18.45 -20.10 -11.91
C SER A 38 -18.55 -20.45 -13.40
N ASP A 39 -19.60 -21.16 -13.78
CA ASP A 39 -19.93 -21.44 -15.18
C ASP A 39 -20.14 -20.14 -15.99
N ASP A 40 -20.61 -19.08 -15.33
CA ASP A 40 -20.83 -17.76 -15.94
C ASP A 40 -19.54 -16.89 -15.99
N GLY A 41 -18.44 -17.38 -15.42
CA GLY A 41 -17.16 -16.68 -15.42
C GLY A 41 -16.66 -16.24 -14.05
N LYS A 42 -15.80 -15.22 -14.03
CA LYS A 42 -15.17 -14.74 -12.81
C LYS A 42 -16.17 -14.16 -11.84
N VAL A 43 -16.09 -14.58 -10.56
CA VAL A 43 -16.97 -14.09 -9.50
C VAL A 43 -16.31 -13.02 -8.62
N ILE A 44 -14.99 -12.81 -8.76
CA ILE A 44 -14.22 -11.81 -8.04
C ILE A 44 -13.38 -10.99 -9.03
N ALA A 45 -13.44 -9.67 -8.89
CA ALA A 45 -12.56 -8.71 -9.53
C ALA A 45 -11.63 -8.12 -8.45
N PRO A 46 -10.37 -8.59 -8.33
CA PRO A 46 -9.43 -8.10 -7.31
C PRO A 46 -9.26 -6.59 -7.36
N ASN A 47 -9.23 -5.95 -6.20
CA ASN A 47 -9.21 -4.50 -5.98
C ASN A 47 -10.52 -3.75 -6.35
N HIS A 48 -11.52 -4.41 -6.94
CA HIS A 48 -12.76 -3.80 -7.40
C HIS A 48 -13.99 -4.50 -6.80
N PRO A 49 -14.35 -4.25 -5.53
CA PRO A 49 -15.49 -4.89 -4.87
C PRO A 49 -16.81 -4.68 -5.63
N SER A 50 -17.08 -3.45 -6.09
CA SER A 50 -18.30 -3.11 -6.82
C SER A 50 -18.44 -3.79 -8.18
N GLU A 51 -17.34 -4.32 -8.74
CA GLU A 51 -17.34 -5.06 -10.00
C GLU A 51 -17.39 -6.58 -9.78
N SER A 52 -17.21 -7.03 -8.54
CA SER A 52 -17.17 -8.45 -8.17
C SER A 52 -18.59 -9.03 -8.06
N PRO A 53 -18.99 -9.98 -8.93
CA PRO A 53 -20.31 -10.63 -8.85
C PRO A 53 -20.61 -11.24 -7.48
N LEU A 54 -19.60 -11.84 -6.82
CA LEU A 54 -19.73 -12.35 -5.46
C LEU A 54 -20.18 -11.26 -4.49
N TYR A 55 -19.54 -10.07 -4.53
CA TYR A 55 -19.90 -8.99 -3.64
C TYR A 55 -21.28 -8.40 -3.97
N LYS A 56 -21.60 -8.26 -5.25
CA LYS A 56 -22.91 -7.78 -5.69
C LYS A 56 -24.04 -8.64 -5.13
N ARG A 57 -23.92 -9.97 -5.24
CA ARG A 57 -24.96 -10.91 -4.77
C ARG A 57 -25.16 -10.91 -3.25
N ILE A 58 -24.13 -10.68 -2.45
CA ILE A 58 -24.29 -10.59 -0.99
C ILE A 58 -24.86 -9.23 -0.54
N MET A 59 -24.92 -8.25 -1.44
CA MET A 59 -25.47 -6.91 -1.19
C MET A 59 -26.90 -6.74 -1.68
N LEU A 60 -27.46 -7.75 -2.37
CA LEU A 60 -28.85 -7.72 -2.84
C LEU A 60 -29.82 -7.72 -1.66
N PRO A 61 -31.03 -7.12 -1.83
CA PRO A 61 -32.11 -7.25 -0.88
C PRO A 61 -32.44 -8.73 -0.57
N SER A 62 -32.95 -9.00 0.63
CA SER A 62 -33.25 -10.37 1.08
C SER A 62 -34.36 -11.06 0.31
N ASP A 63 -35.17 -10.30 -0.41
CA ASP A 63 -36.26 -10.75 -1.27
C ASP A 63 -35.86 -10.89 -2.76
N ASP A 64 -34.60 -10.68 -3.10
CA ASP A 64 -34.07 -10.86 -4.44
C ASP A 64 -33.72 -12.33 -4.68
N ASP A 65 -34.13 -12.88 -5.83
CA ASP A 65 -33.90 -14.30 -6.18
C ASP A 65 -32.43 -14.66 -6.31
N ASP A 66 -31.57 -13.69 -6.58
CA ASP A 66 -30.12 -13.84 -6.76
C ASP A 66 -29.30 -13.55 -5.48
N VAL A 67 -29.97 -13.21 -4.36
CA VAL A 67 -29.28 -12.93 -3.09
C VAL A 67 -28.49 -14.11 -2.57
N MET A 68 -27.33 -13.87 -2.01
CA MET A 68 -26.49 -14.91 -1.39
C MET A 68 -26.19 -14.58 0.10
N PRO A 69 -26.40 -15.52 1.00
CA PRO A 69 -26.94 -16.88 0.81
C PRO A 69 -28.47 -16.87 0.51
N PRO A 70 -28.96 -17.84 -0.31
CA PRO A 70 -30.38 -17.89 -0.69
C PRO A 70 -31.30 -18.43 0.40
N LYS A 71 -30.76 -18.86 1.52
CA LYS A 71 -31.48 -19.40 2.67
C LYS A 71 -30.83 -18.93 3.97
N GLY A 72 -31.67 -18.74 4.99
CA GLY A 72 -31.26 -18.23 6.30
C GLY A 72 -31.10 -16.71 6.30
N ASP A 73 -30.54 -16.17 7.40
CA ASP A 73 -30.36 -14.74 7.53
C ASP A 73 -29.33 -14.19 6.53
N PRO A 74 -29.52 -13.01 5.98
CA PRO A 74 -28.50 -12.32 5.17
C PRO A 74 -27.19 -12.15 5.94
N LEU A 75 -26.10 -11.89 5.21
CA LEU A 75 -24.84 -11.52 5.83
C LEU A 75 -25.01 -10.18 6.57
N THR A 76 -24.48 -10.12 7.79
CA THR A 76 -24.46 -8.86 8.55
C THR A 76 -23.58 -7.83 7.85
N VAL A 77 -23.83 -6.54 8.09
CA VAL A 77 -23.02 -5.43 7.54
C VAL A 77 -21.53 -5.63 7.86
N ALA A 78 -21.20 -6.13 9.05
CA ALA A 78 -19.80 -6.41 9.42
C ALA A 78 -19.20 -7.53 8.55
N GLN A 79 -19.94 -8.58 8.25
CA GLN A 79 -19.47 -9.68 7.37
C GLN A 79 -19.32 -9.22 5.92
N GLN A 80 -20.26 -8.42 5.42
CA GLN A 80 -20.19 -7.82 4.09
C GLN A 80 -18.95 -6.92 3.98
N GLU A 81 -18.65 -6.12 5.00
CA GLU A 81 -17.49 -5.22 5.03
C GLU A 81 -16.16 -5.99 5.08
N VAL A 82 -16.10 -7.13 5.75
CA VAL A 82 -14.91 -8.02 5.72
C VAL A 82 -14.63 -8.50 4.30
N ILE A 83 -15.67 -8.96 3.58
CA ILE A 83 -15.53 -9.42 2.20
C ILE A 83 -15.15 -8.25 1.28
N ARG A 84 -15.79 -7.09 1.45
CA ARG A 84 -15.45 -5.89 0.70
C ARG A 84 -13.98 -5.50 0.84
N LYS A 85 -13.48 -5.46 2.08
CA LYS A 85 -12.08 -5.13 2.38
C LYS A 85 -11.12 -6.16 1.80
N TRP A 86 -11.43 -7.45 1.91
CA TRP A 86 -10.62 -8.51 1.35
C TRP A 86 -10.49 -8.39 -0.16
N ILE A 87 -11.59 -8.12 -0.89
CA ILE A 87 -11.56 -7.90 -2.34
C ILE A 87 -10.78 -6.61 -2.66
N ALA A 88 -11.01 -5.50 -1.93
CA ALA A 88 -10.33 -4.24 -2.14
C ALA A 88 -8.81 -4.31 -1.89
N GLN A 89 -8.36 -5.27 -1.08
CA GLN A 89 -6.95 -5.54 -0.80
C GLN A 89 -6.29 -6.49 -1.81
N GLY A 90 -7.00 -6.89 -2.87
CA GLY A 90 -6.45 -7.73 -3.93
C GLY A 90 -6.65 -9.23 -3.73
N VAL A 91 -7.57 -9.65 -2.82
CA VAL A 91 -7.92 -11.08 -2.62
C VAL A 91 -6.73 -11.89 -2.10
N ASP A 92 -6.13 -11.43 -1.00
CA ASP A 92 -5.06 -12.17 -0.35
C ASP A 92 -5.62 -13.37 0.45
N PHE A 93 -5.12 -14.56 0.17
CA PHE A 93 -5.50 -15.80 0.85
C PHE A 93 -4.51 -16.20 1.97
N GLY A 94 -3.44 -15.42 2.17
CA GLY A 94 -2.39 -15.76 3.12
C GLY A 94 -1.76 -17.12 2.81
N THR A 95 -1.72 -18.01 3.81
CA THR A 95 -1.20 -19.38 3.67
C THR A 95 -2.27 -20.43 3.35
N TRP A 96 -3.56 -20.04 3.28
CA TRP A 96 -4.63 -20.98 2.99
C TRP A 96 -4.61 -21.40 1.51
N VAL A 97 -4.71 -22.69 1.25
CA VAL A 97 -4.72 -23.27 -0.10
C VAL A 97 -6.11 -23.83 -0.43
N GLY A 98 -6.75 -24.49 0.54
CA GLY A 98 -8.04 -25.16 0.36
C GLY A 98 -7.97 -26.41 -0.52
N ALA A 99 -9.10 -26.75 -1.12
CA ALA A 99 -9.24 -27.91 -2.00
C ALA A 99 -8.47 -27.70 -3.32
N THR A 100 -7.78 -28.75 -3.78
CA THR A 100 -6.97 -28.74 -5.00
C THR A 100 -7.45 -29.78 -6.03
N ASP A 101 -8.44 -30.62 -5.68
CA ASP A 101 -9.00 -31.62 -6.56
C ASP A 101 -9.68 -30.99 -7.80
N GLY A 102 -9.51 -31.59 -8.96
CA GLY A 102 -10.11 -31.13 -10.23
C GLY A 102 -9.51 -29.81 -10.75
N THR A 103 -8.40 -29.32 -10.17
CA THR A 103 -7.74 -28.07 -10.59
C THR A 103 -6.81 -28.27 -11.80
N GLU A 104 -6.53 -29.50 -12.20
CA GLU A 104 -5.66 -29.82 -13.33
C GLU A 104 -6.16 -29.17 -14.62
N LYS A 105 -7.50 -29.10 -14.78
CA LYS A 105 -8.17 -28.51 -15.95
C LYS A 105 -7.93 -27.00 -16.09
N PHE A 106 -7.60 -26.32 -15.01
CA PHE A 106 -7.28 -24.89 -15.03
C PHE A 106 -5.83 -24.57 -14.64
N ALA A 107 -5.04 -25.57 -14.28
CA ALA A 107 -3.64 -25.42 -13.89
C ALA A 107 -2.77 -24.82 -15.02
N GLU A 108 -3.07 -25.17 -16.27
CA GLU A 108 -2.37 -24.58 -17.43
C GLU A 108 -2.68 -23.10 -17.64
N LYS A 109 -3.90 -22.65 -17.33
CA LYS A 109 -4.26 -21.22 -17.41
C LYS A 109 -3.68 -20.38 -16.25
N VAL A 110 -3.38 -21.01 -15.12
CA VAL A 110 -2.79 -20.33 -13.96
C VAL A 110 -1.27 -20.18 -14.10
N LYS A 111 -0.59 -21.12 -14.80
CA LYS A 111 0.87 -21.07 -15.01
C LYS A 111 1.36 -19.90 -15.87
N THR A 112 0.49 -19.23 -16.60
CA THR A 112 0.87 -18.15 -17.53
C THR A 112 0.53 -16.75 -17.07
N LYS A 113 -0.13 -16.56 -15.95
CA LYS A 113 -0.20 -15.25 -15.32
C LYS A 113 0.84 -15.19 -14.19
N VAL A 114 2.07 -14.82 -14.56
CA VAL A 114 2.95 -14.14 -13.60
C VAL A 114 2.05 -13.11 -12.90
N ALA A 115 1.84 -13.29 -11.60
CA ALA A 115 1.05 -12.33 -10.83
C ALA A 115 1.59 -10.96 -11.22
N TYR A 116 0.73 -10.07 -11.74
CA TYR A 116 1.13 -8.71 -12.05
C TYR A 116 1.56 -8.09 -10.73
N VAL A 117 2.86 -8.08 -10.52
CA VAL A 117 3.47 -7.32 -9.44
C VAL A 117 3.58 -5.90 -9.97
N PRO A 118 2.77 -4.95 -9.47
CA PRO A 118 2.88 -3.57 -9.90
C PRO A 118 4.34 -3.13 -9.84
N ALA A 119 4.81 -2.36 -10.80
CA ALA A 119 6.23 -1.97 -10.90
C ALA A 119 6.77 -1.37 -9.58
N HIS A 120 5.92 -0.67 -8.83
CA HIS A 120 6.29 -0.16 -7.51
C HIS A 120 6.52 -1.26 -6.46
N HIS A 121 5.81 -2.41 -6.52
CA HIS A 121 6.05 -3.54 -5.62
C HIS A 121 7.37 -4.22 -5.93
N SER A 122 7.70 -4.43 -7.20
CA SER A 122 8.98 -5.01 -7.61
C SER A 122 10.15 -4.12 -7.15
N PHE A 123 10.01 -2.81 -7.26
CA PHE A 123 10.99 -1.84 -6.78
C PHE A 123 11.21 -1.96 -5.26
N TYR A 124 10.13 -1.94 -4.46
CA TYR A 124 10.26 -2.04 -3.00
C TYR A 124 10.76 -3.41 -2.55
N ASN A 125 10.40 -4.48 -3.23
CA ASN A 125 10.93 -5.81 -2.95
C ASN A 125 12.45 -5.89 -3.25
N ALA A 126 12.90 -5.27 -4.33
CA ALA A 126 14.32 -5.15 -4.64
C ALA A 126 15.06 -4.30 -3.57
N LEU A 127 14.46 -3.18 -3.15
CA LEU A 127 15.00 -2.31 -2.11
C LEU A 127 15.07 -3.00 -0.74
N ALA A 128 14.16 -3.93 -0.46
CA ALA A 128 14.09 -4.73 0.76
C ALA A 128 15.06 -5.93 0.77
N LYS A 129 15.69 -6.24 -0.36
CA LYS A 129 16.54 -7.45 -0.49
C LYS A 129 17.62 -7.50 0.60
N GLY A 130 17.67 -8.62 1.32
CA GLY A 130 18.61 -8.84 2.40
C GLY A 130 18.21 -8.26 3.77
N LEU A 131 17.08 -7.53 3.85
CA LEU A 131 16.57 -7.07 5.13
C LEU A 131 15.71 -8.13 5.81
N LYS A 132 15.89 -8.28 7.13
CA LYS A 132 14.98 -9.04 8.00
C LYS A 132 14.05 -8.06 8.69
N PRO A 133 12.78 -8.43 8.97
CA PRO A 133 11.89 -7.58 9.75
C PRO A 133 12.50 -7.20 11.10
N LEU A 134 12.25 -5.97 11.54
CA LEU A 134 12.69 -5.52 12.87
C LEU A 134 11.86 -6.21 13.97
N PRO A 135 12.48 -6.49 15.13
CA PRO A 135 11.76 -6.95 16.31
C PRO A 135 10.63 -5.99 16.69
N GLN A 136 9.48 -6.52 17.09
CA GLN A 136 8.33 -5.72 17.50
C GLN A 136 8.66 -4.80 18.69
N GLU A 137 9.54 -5.25 19.57
CA GLU A 137 10.03 -4.45 20.70
C GLU A 137 10.72 -3.16 20.23
N THR A 138 11.59 -3.25 19.20
CA THR A 138 12.26 -2.09 18.61
C THR A 138 11.23 -1.10 18.03
N LEU A 139 10.24 -1.61 17.30
CA LEU A 139 9.19 -0.78 16.74
C LEU A 139 8.37 -0.09 17.83
N ASN A 140 8.04 -0.81 18.90
CA ASN A 140 7.28 -0.26 20.03
C ASN A 140 8.07 0.80 20.78
N LYS A 141 9.37 0.59 21.04
CA LYS A 141 10.24 1.61 21.66
C LYS A 141 10.26 2.91 20.84
N VAL A 142 10.41 2.81 19.52
CA VAL A 142 10.42 4.01 18.67
C VAL A 142 9.04 4.67 18.64
N ARG A 143 7.95 3.91 18.54
CA ARG A 143 6.59 4.48 18.62
C ARG A 143 6.35 5.25 19.92
N MET A 144 6.73 4.64 21.04
CA MET A 144 6.54 5.28 22.37
C MET A 144 7.39 6.55 22.53
N SER A 145 8.60 6.57 21.98
CA SER A 145 9.51 7.71 22.11
C SER A 145 9.22 8.87 21.16
N THR A 146 8.52 8.60 20.04
CA THR A 146 8.25 9.62 18.99
C THR A 146 6.77 9.96 18.83
N GLY A 147 5.86 9.12 19.33
CA GLY A 147 4.42 9.22 19.01
C GLY A 147 4.07 8.94 17.53
N ALA A 148 5.05 8.58 16.70
CA ALA A 148 4.85 8.40 15.28
C ALA A 148 4.14 7.09 14.96
N LEU A 149 3.28 7.11 13.93
CA LEU A 149 2.72 5.91 13.33
C LEU A 149 3.80 5.22 12.49
N ILE A 150 4.14 3.99 12.85
CA ILE A 150 5.11 3.16 12.12
C ILE A 150 4.40 1.94 11.59
N ARG A 151 4.44 1.70 10.29
CA ARG A 151 3.82 0.56 9.65
C ARG A 151 4.69 -0.01 8.50
N PRO A 152 4.60 -1.31 8.21
CA PRO A 152 5.17 -1.86 6.98
C PRO A 152 4.50 -1.22 5.75
N ILE A 153 5.26 -1.07 4.66
CA ILE A 153 4.72 -0.55 3.39
C ILE A 153 3.83 -1.57 2.64
N GLY A 154 3.85 -2.82 3.08
CA GLY A 154 3.05 -3.93 2.54
C GLY A 154 3.21 -5.17 3.40
N ILE A 155 2.34 -6.15 3.18
CA ILE A 155 2.33 -7.41 3.92
C ILE A 155 3.66 -8.16 3.66
N GLY A 156 4.33 -8.56 4.74
CA GLY A 156 5.61 -9.29 4.66
C GLY A 156 6.81 -8.45 4.21
N ASN A 157 6.64 -7.17 3.89
CA ASN A 157 7.74 -6.32 3.49
C ASN A 157 8.41 -5.69 4.74
N PRO A 158 9.74 -5.83 4.91
CA PRO A 158 10.45 -5.27 6.06
C PRO A 158 10.67 -3.76 6.01
N LEU A 159 10.38 -3.11 4.86
CA LEU A 159 10.47 -1.66 4.75
C LEU A 159 9.31 -0.97 5.46
N LEU A 160 9.58 0.21 6.01
CA LEU A 160 8.68 0.93 6.88
C LEU A 160 8.29 2.29 6.30
N GLU A 161 7.06 2.66 6.56
CA GLU A 161 6.55 4.03 6.49
C GLU A 161 6.43 4.58 7.91
N VAL A 162 6.90 5.79 8.12
CA VAL A 162 6.76 6.54 9.38
C VAL A 162 6.02 7.83 9.10
N ARG A 163 5.01 8.14 9.91
CA ARG A 163 4.23 9.36 9.83
C ARG A 163 4.09 9.98 11.21
N PHE A 164 4.43 11.25 11.30
CA PHE A 164 4.10 12.05 12.48
C PHE A 164 2.65 12.53 12.34
N LEU A 165 1.83 12.21 13.34
CA LEU A 165 0.40 12.53 13.32
C LEU A 165 0.15 13.95 13.83
N ALA A 166 -1.08 14.45 13.69
CA ALA A 166 -1.46 15.80 14.14
C ALA A 166 -1.16 16.06 15.65
N GLU A 167 -1.16 15.03 16.45
CA GLU A 167 -0.78 15.10 17.88
C GLU A 167 0.73 15.35 18.07
N SER A 168 1.53 15.11 17.05
CA SER A 168 2.99 15.31 17.05
C SER A 168 3.40 16.67 16.46
N VAL A 169 2.50 17.66 16.48
CA VAL A 169 2.73 19.01 15.93
C VAL A 169 3.97 19.72 16.53
N ASN A 170 4.36 19.36 17.73
CA ASN A 170 5.55 19.88 18.42
C ASN A 170 6.83 19.08 18.15
N SER A 171 6.74 17.97 17.41
CA SER A 171 7.92 17.16 17.09
C SER A 171 8.89 17.93 16.21
N GLY A 172 10.16 17.88 16.57
CA GLY A 172 11.24 18.59 15.90
C GLY A 172 12.38 17.67 15.45
N ASP A 173 13.53 18.29 15.18
CA ASP A 173 14.71 17.56 14.67
C ASP A 173 15.21 16.48 15.67
N GLU A 174 15.04 16.70 16.98
CA GLU A 174 15.42 15.72 18.00
C GLU A 174 14.59 14.45 17.94
N ASP A 175 13.29 14.55 17.61
CA ASP A 175 12.42 13.39 17.47
C ASP A 175 12.79 12.56 16.24
N LEU A 176 13.27 13.22 15.19
CA LEU A 176 13.78 12.55 14.02
C LEU A 176 15.01 11.69 14.34
N ALA A 177 15.88 12.13 15.22
CA ALA A 177 17.06 11.36 15.66
C ALA A 177 16.66 10.03 16.35
N LYS A 178 15.51 9.99 17.03
CA LYS A 178 14.96 8.78 17.66
C LYS A 178 14.57 7.69 16.66
N LEU A 179 14.46 8.02 15.36
CA LEU A 179 14.22 7.05 14.28
C LEU A 179 15.48 6.25 13.90
N ALA A 180 16.64 6.54 14.46
CA ALA A 180 17.91 5.86 14.13
C ALA A 180 17.85 4.33 14.15
N PRO A 181 17.11 3.64 15.07
CA PRO A 181 16.93 2.18 15.01
C PRO A 181 16.27 1.67 13.73
N LEU A 182 15.48 2.52 13.03
CA LEU A 182 14.78 2.18 11.79
C LEU A 182 15.60 2.48 10.53
N ARG A 183 16.85 2.97 10.66
CA ARG A 183 17.66 3.52 9.57
C ARG A 183 17.67 2.68 8.30
N GLN A 184 17.81 1.37 8.43
CA GLN A 184 17.91 0.48 7.29
C GLN A 184 16.54 0.10 6.68
N HIS A 185 15.45 0.34 7.40
CA HIS A 185 14.10 -0.08 7.04
C HIS A 185 13.20 1.08 6.59
N LEU A 186 13.52 2.30 6.99
CA LEU A 186 12.71 3.48 6.68
C LEU A 186 12.83 3.86 5.20
N CYS A 187 11.70 3.83 4.50
CA CYS A 187 11.66 4.20 3.08
C CYS A 187 10.65 5.31 2.77
N LYS A 188 9.66 5.53 3.61
CA LYS A 188 8.71 6.64 3.47
C LYS A 188 8.61 7.39 4.80
N LEU A 189 8.79 8.70 4.76
CA LEU A 189 8.74 9.54 5.95
C LEU A 189 7.84 10.75 5.70
N ASP A 190 6.83 10.89 6.53
CA ASP A 190 5.90 12.02 6.55
C ASP A 190 6.14 12.82 7.83
N LEU A 191 6.71 14.01 7.65
CA LEU A 191 7.00 15.00 8.68
C LEU A 191 6.07 16.22 8.55
N SER A 192 4.99 16.10 7.79
CA SER A 192 4.09 17.22 7.55
C SER A 192 3.55 17.79 8.87
N ARG A 193 3.46 19.13 8.93
CA ARG A 193 2.95 19.88 10.08
C ARG A 193 3.75 19.72 11.39
N THR A 194 5.01 19.30 11.30
CA THR A 194 5.92 19.25 12.44
C THR A 194 6.80 20.51 12.52
N GLN A 195 7.57 20.63 13.60
CA GLN A 195 8.48 21.76 13.82
C GLN A 195 9.90 21.49 13.27
N VAL A 196 10.06 20.48 12.40
CA VAL A 196 11.37 20.17 11.83
C VAL A 196 11.90 21.34 11.01
N THR A 197 13.22 21.55 11.12
CA THR A 197 13.96 22.58 10.41
C THR A 197 14.93 21.94 9.39
N SER A 198 15.64 22.78 8.64
CA SER A 198 16.66 22.32 7.70
C SER A 198 17.80 21.52 8.36
N ASN A 199 17.97 21.57 9.68
CA ASN A 199 18.93 20.72 10.41
C ASN A 199 18.60 19.23 10.31
N CYS A 200 17.33 18.88 10.05
CA CYS A 200 16.91 17.48 9.86
C CYS A 200 17.66 16.78 8.70
N PHE A 201 18.15 17.51 7.72
CA PHE A 201 18.86 16.93 6.57
C PHE A 201 20.14 16.20 6.95
N GLU A 202 20.83 16.66 8.01
CA GLU A 202 22.01 15.99 8.54
C GLU A 202 21.68 14.61 9.12
N ILE A 203 20.49 14.45 9.68
CA ILE A 203 19.98 13.18 10.18
C ILE A 203 19.52 12.31 9.01
N LEU A 204 18.73 12.89 8.09
CA LEU A 204 18.11 12.16 6.97
C LEU A 204 19.13 11.55 6.02
N LYS A 205 20.28 12.17 5.78
CA LYS A 205 21.35 11.60 4.95
C LYS A 205 21.85 10.22 5.42
N THR A 206 21.56 9.87 6.69
CA THR A 206 21.93 8.56 7.26
C THR A 206 20.95 7.44 6.93
N PHE A 207 19.80 7.72 6.30
CA PHE A 207 18.74 6.79 5.96
C PHE A 207 18.82 6.39 4.49
N PRO A 208 19.50 5.31 4.14
CA PRO A 208 19.90 5.04 2.75
C PRO A 208 18.77 4.63 1.82
N ARG A 209 17.59 4.25 2.36
CA ARG A 209 16.47 3.69 1.58
C ARG A 209 15.27 4.63 1.47
N ILE A 210 15.39 5.89 1.85
CA ILE A 210 14.30 6.85 1.70
C ILE A 210 13.95 7.04 0.23
N THR A 211 12.67 6.88 -0.08
CA THR A 211 12.08 7.05 -1.41
C THR A 211 11.09 8.21 -1.45
N ARG A 212 10.44 8.50 -0.32
CA ARG A 212 9.44 9.55 -0.19
C ARG A 212 9.65 10.36 1.08
N LEU A 213 9.65 11.69 0.92
CA LEU A 213 9.69 12.67 2.00
C LEU A 213 8.52 13.64 1.85
N ASP A 214 7.80 13.86 2.93
CA ASP A 214 6.79 14.91 3.04
C ASP A 214 7.20 15.90 4.14
N PHE A 215 7.44 17.15 3.76
CA PHE A 215 7.78 18.27 4.64
C PHE A 215 6.70 19.36 4.60
N ARG A 216 5.51 19.04 4.14
CA ARG A 216 4.45 20.04 4.02
C ARG A 216 4.20 20.76 5.35
N GLU A 217 4.10 22.09 5.27
CA GLU A 217 3.83 22.94 6.43
C GLU A 217 4.88 22.76 7.56
N THR A 218 6.17 22.71 7.20
CA THR A 218 7.30 22.67 8.14
C THR A 218 8.20 23.89 7.98
N LYS A 219 9.20 24.02 8.85
CA LYS A 219 10.17 25.13 8.84
C LYS A 219 11.39 24.87 7.96
N ILE A 220 11.23 24.11 6.90
CA ILE A 220 12.29 23.85 5.92
C ILE A 220 12.50 25.08 5.04
N THR A 221 13.77 25.46 4.87
CA THR A 221 14.23 26.55 4.00
C THR A 221 15.10 25.98 2.87
N ASP A 222 15.70 26.87 2.08
CA ASP A 222 16.68 26.47 1.05
C ASP A 222 17.94 25.79 1.62
N ASP A 223 18.24 26.01 2.90
CA ASP A 223 19.45 25.52 3.51
C ASP A 223 19.46 24.00 3.66
N GLY A 224 20.58 23.37 3.37
CA GLY A 224 20.77 21.94 3.55
C GLY A 224 20.09 21.05 2.49
N LEU A 225 19.25 21.57 1.59
CA LEU A 225 18.56 20.76 0.56
C LEU A 225 19.51 19.97 -0.34
N GLU A 226 20.75 20.41 -0.51
CA GLU A 226 21.78 19.66 -1.22
C GLU A 226 22.08 18.29 -0.59
N ALA A 227 21.85 18.10 0.69
CA ALA A 227 22.03 16.82 1.37
C ALA A 227 21.08 15.76 0.86
N LEU A 228 19.90 16.14 0.31
CA LEU A 228 18.95 15.21 -0.31
C LEU A 228 19.54 14.47 -1.53
N SER A 229 20.58 14.99 -2.17
CA SER A 229 21.29 14.30 -3.26
C SER A 229 21.95 12.98 -2.79
N ARG A 230 22.19 12.82 -1.50
CA ARG A 230 22.72 11.59 -0.88
C ARG A 230 21.67 10.48 -0.74
N LEU A 231 20.39 10.81 -0.85
CA LEU A 231 19.27 9.87 -0.80
C LEU A 231 19.07 9.25 -2.18
N LYS A 232 19.83 8.20 -2.48
CA LYS A 232 19.92 7.57 -3.80
C LYS A 232 18.60 7.08 -4.40
N TYR A 233 17.57 6.91 -3.57
CA TYR A 233 16.27 6.39 -3.98
C TYR A 233 15.15 7.41 -3.85
N LEU A 234 15.45 8.65 -3.46
CA LEU A 234 14.45 9.71 -3.30
C LEU A 234 13.77 10.01 -4.64
N SER A 235 12.50 9.69 -4.74
CA SER A 235 11.69 9.87 -5.95
C SER A 235 10.53 10.85 -5.77
N TYR A 236 10.10 11.08 -4.54
CA TYR A 236 9.00 11.96 -4.18
C TYR A 236 9.40 12.92 -3.06
N LEU A 237 9.15 14.20 -3.26
CA LEU A 237 9.43 15.25 -2.28
C LEU A 237 8.26 16.24 -2.23
N ASN A 238 7.69 16.44 -1.05
CA ASN A 238 6.68 17.47 -0.82
C ASN A 238 7.25 18.59 0.06
N LEU A 239 7.27 19.78 -0.49
CA LEU A 239 7.76 21.03 0.14
C LEU A 239 6.64 22.09 0.18
N GLY A 240 5.38 21.68 0.09
CA GLY A 240 4.24 22.59 0.15
C GLY A 240 4.16 23.33 1.48
N GLY A 241 3.91 24.63 1.46
CA GLY A 241 3.83 25.44 2.68
C GLY A 241 5.15 25.59 3.44
N THR A 242 6.31 25.42 2.77
CA THR A 242 7.64 25.64 3.33
C THR A 242 8.25 26.95 2.82
N GLU A 243 9.37 27.38 3.41
CA GLU A 243 10.11 28.58 2.98
C GLU A 243 11.11 28.29 1.84
N VAL A 244 10.99 27.13 1.18
CA VAL A 244 11.85 26.75 0.05
C VAL A 244 11.54 27.61 -1.15
N GLY A 245 12.56 28.30 -1.66
CA GLY A 245 12.51 29.16 -2.83
C GLY A 245 13.30 28.62 -4.03
N ASP A 246 13.56 29.47 -5.00
CA ASP A 246 14.25 29.14 -6.24
C ASP A 246 15.69 28.66 -6.02
N ALA A 247 16.36 29.16 -4.97
CA ALA A 247 17.71 28.72 -4.63
C ALA A 247 17.72 27.27 -4.15
N GLY A 248 16.75 26.88 -3.32
CA GLY A 248 16.56 25.50 -2.89
C GLY A 248 16.22 24.56 -4.05
N LEU A 249 15.35 24.99 -4.97
CA LEU A 249 15.04 24.21 -6.17
C LEU A 249 16.27 23.86 -6.99
N ARG A 250 17.21 24.82 -7.16
CA ARG A 250 18.46 24.54 -7.88
C ARG A 250 19.31 23.46 -7.23
N LYS A 251 19.25 23.32 -5.88
CA LYS A 251 19.97 22.26 -5.16
C LYS A 251 19.41 20.87 -5.47
N LEU A 252 18.09 20.76 -5.75
CA LEU A 252 17.43 19.51 -6.11
C LEU A 252 17.87 18.94 -7.48
N LEU A 253 18.54 19.73 -8.33
CA LEU A 253 19.10 19.25 -9.61
C LEU A 253 20.07 18.07 -9.45
N LYS A 254 20.63 17.89 -8.26
CA LYS A 254 21.55 16.79 -7.92
C LYS A 254 20.81 15.51 -7.47
N CYS A 255 19.50 15.54 -7.33
CA CYS A 255 18.69 14.40 -6.91
C CYS A 255 18.27 13.57 -8.13
N GLU A 256 19.15 12.69 -8.61
CA GLU A 256 19.03 11.98 -9.90
C GLU A 256 17.77 11.12 -10.06
N LYS A 257 17.20 10.63 -8.96
CA LYS A 257 16.01 9.76 -8.96
C LYS A 257 14.72 10.49 -8.65
N LEU A 258 14.78 11.81 -8.45
CA LEU A 258 13.61 12.60 -8.13
C LEU A 258 12.66 12.68 -9.34
N GLN A 259 11.42 12.28 -9.13
CA GLN A 259 10.39 12.19 -10.17
C GLN A 259 9.25 13.17 -9.95
N GLU A 260 8.97 13.51 -8.69
CA GLU A 260 7.81 14.33 -8.33
C GLU A 260 8.15 15.26 -7.17
N VAL A 261 7.84 16.55 -7.34
CA VAL A 261 8.01 17.59 -6.32
C VAL A 261 6.73 18.40 -6.19
N TYR A 262 6.28 18.63 -4.97
CA TYR A 262 5.14 19.49 -4.62
C TYR A 262 5.65 20.76 -3.97
N LEU A 263 5.16 21.92 -4.45
CA LEU A 263 5.61 23.26 -4.07
C LEU A 263 4.44 24.21 -3.76
N TRP A 264 3.22 23.68 -3.63
CA TRP A 264 2.06 24.52 -3.37
C TRP A 264 2.26 25.36 -2.10
N GLN A 265 2.03 26.67 -2.19
CA GLN A 265 2.32 27.63 -1.09
C GLN A 265 3.77 27.63 -0.55
N SER A 266 4.76 27.17 -1.32
CA SER A 266 6.16 27.41 -0.99
C SER A 266 6.62 28.78 -1.48
N SER A 267 7.87 29.18 -1.15
CA SER A 267 8.47 30.43 -1.64
C SER A 267 9.04 30.33 -3.08
N ALA A 268 8.85 29.19 -3.75
CA ALA A 268 9.32 28.98 -5.12
C ALA A 268 8.48 29.77 -6.13
N THR A 269 9.16 30.39 -7.10
CA THR A 269 8.48 31.16 -8.17
C THR A 269 8.23 30.31 -9.42
N ARG A 270 7.31 30.76 -10.26
CA ARG A 270 7.09 30.15 -11.58
C ARG A 270 8.38 30.12 -12.42
N LEU A 271 9.18 31.18 -12.35
CA LEU A 271 10.47 31.27 -13.07
C LEU A 271 11.46 30.24 -12.56
N GLY A 272 11.56 30.02 -11.24
CA GLY A 272 12.38 28.98 -10.66
C GLY A 272 11.97 27.59 -11.14
N VAL A 273 10.66 27.31 -11.13
CA VAL A 273 10.10 26.03 -11.61
C VAL A 273 10.36 25.81 -13.10
N GLU A 274 10.18 26.83 -13.95
CA GLU A 274 10.52 26.73 -15.37
C GLU A 274 12.00 26.46 -15.59
N GLY A 275 12.88 27.09 -14.80
CA GLY A 275 14.31 26.83 -14.85
C GLY A 275 14.68 25.38 -14.55
N ILE A 276 13.99 24.75 -13.60
CA ILE A 276 14.17 23.33 -13.28
C ILE A 276 13.58 22.43 -14.39
N ARG A 277 12.38 22.71 -14.87
CA ARG A 277 11.75 21.94 -15.97
C ARG A 277 12.59 21.89 -17.23
N ARG A 278 13.29 22.97 -17.56
CA ARG A 278 14.22 22.98 -18.71
C ARG A 278 15.40 22.04 -18.52
N ARG A 279 15.87 21.84 -17.28
CA ARG A 279 17.04 20.99 -16.96
C ARG A 279 16.66 19.53 -16.71
N ILE A 280 15.47 19.29 -16.12
CA ILE A 280 14.94 17.95 -15.84
C ILE A 280 13.50 17.90 -16.38
N PRO A 281 13.28 17.70 -17.70
CA PRO A 281 11.93 17.68 -18.29
C PRO A 281 11.04 16.57 -17.77
N SER A 282 11.62 15.48 -17.28
CA SER A 282 10.90 14.32 -16.71
C SER A 282 10.37 14.57 -15.28
N LEU A 283 10.86 15.62 -14.59
CA LEU A 283 10.45 15.93 -13.23
C LEU A 283 9.05 16.54 -13.22
N LYS A 284 8.12 15.86 -12.55
CA LYS A 284 6.76 16.38 -12.34
C LYS A 284 6.78 17.38 -11.19
N ILE A 285 6.52 18.65 -11.49
CA ILE A 285 6.45 19.71 -10.47
C ILE A 285 5.00 20.20 -10.37
N ARG A 286 4.46 20.17 -9.15
CA ARG A 286 3.13 20.64 -8.76
C ARG A 286 3.26 21.91 -7.93
N MET A 287 2.65 23.00 -8.40
CA MET A 287 2.54 24.29 -7.69
C MET A 287 1.10 24.55 -7.31
#